data_a1b625fe823ecbdf095c96dafd759a33
#
_entry.id   a1b625fe823ecbdf095c96dafd759a33
#
_cell.length_a   1.000
_cell.length_b   1.000
_cell.length_c   1.000
_cell.angle_alpha   90.00
_cell.angle_beta   90.00
_cell.angle_gamma   90.00
#
_symmetry.space_group_name_H-M   'P 1'
#
loop_
_entity.id
_entity.type
_entity.pdbx_description
1 polymer ?
#
loop_
_entity_poly.entity_id
_entity_poly.type
_entity_poly.pdbx_seq_one_letter_code
_entity_poly.pdbx_strand_id
1 'polypeptide(L)'
;MFKLVFGAIWLSFISVFTKIMYSDTGTVTVNGEIVSHEEFHAMLLPKLFIGIFWLVGIIFFVSGILEILKNYKTDKYGEPCYGRIIDVFNSGSYVNGVPELKANIAVYVESTGTVEYTEEILGLAPKVRYSKGDYVEGKYYNGDINIISEISENLVPSYIVSELNELIKDDLIEDTIIIDGVEYVRKK
;
A
#
# COMPACT_ATOMS: atom_id res chain seq x y z
N MET A 1 -1.51 -1.87 8.82
CA MET A 1 -1.24 -2.07 10.27
C MET A 1 0.22 -1.84 10.67
N PHE A 2 1.21 -2.34 9.91
CA PHE A 2 2.65 -2.11 10.20
C PHE A 2 3.00 -0.62 10.34
N LYS A 3 2.56 0.23 9.42
CA LYS A 3 2.85 1.68 9.42
C LYS A 3 2.39 2.37 10.70
N LEU A 4 1.20 2.02 11.21
CA LEU A 4 0.67 2.59 12.45
C LEU A 4 1.53 2.21 13.66
N VAL A 5 1.85 0.92 13.80
CA VAL A 5 2.66 0.40 14.91
C VAL A 5 4.06 0.99 14.86
N PHE A 6 4.69 1.00 13.67
CA PHE A 6 6.00 1.61 13.49
C PHE A 6 5.98 3.10 13.83
N GLY A 7 5.00 3.86 13.32
CA GLY A 7 4.84 5.27 13.62
C GLY A 7 4.67 5.54 15.11
N ALA A 8 3.85 4.74 15.82
CA ALA A 8 3.66 4.89 17.26
C ALA A 8 4.96 4.63 18.06
N ILE A 9 5.68 3.55 17.72
CA ILE A 9 6.98 3.22 18.35
C ILE A 9 7.99 4.33 18.07
N TRP A 10 8.06 4.79 16.82
CA TRP A 10 8.98 5.85 16.40
C TRP A 10 8.71 7.15 17.13
N LEU A 11 7.44 7.60 17.21
CA LEU A 11 7.05 8.80 17.93
C LEU A 11 7.36 8.70 19.44
N SER A 12 7.17 7.52 20.03
CA SER A 12 7.53 7.27 21.42
C SER A 12 9.05 7.38 21.64
N PHE A 13 9.83 6.76 20.75
CA PHE A 13 11.29 6.82 20.79
C PHE A 13 11.81 8.25 20.65
N ILE A 14 11.36 8.99 19.63
CA ILE A 14 11.83 10.36 19.42
C ILE A 14 11.38 11.32 20.53
N SER A 15 10.23 11.07 21.17
CA SER A 15 9.77 11.82 22.33
C SER A 15 10.73 11.67 23.51
N VAL A 16 11.11 10.42 23.83
CA VAL A 16 12.09 10.14 24.89
C VAL A 16 13.46 10.74 24.53
N PHE A 17 13.91 10.56 23.28
CA PHE A 17 15.17 11.11 22.80
C PHE A 17 15.18 12.64 22.89
N THR A 18 14.11 13.31 22.45
CA THR A 18 13.96 14.76 22.57
C THR A 18 14.05 15.21 24.02
N LYS A 19 13.38 14.50 24.95
CA LYS A 19 13.43 14.81 26.39
C LYS A 19 14.83 14.69 26.94
N ILE A 20 15.58 13.65 26.55
CA ILE A 20 16.99 13.47 26.98
C ILE A 20 17.87 14.58 26.42
N MET A 21 17.75 14.90 25.13
CA MET A 21 18.56 15.91 24.46
C MET A 21 18.33 17.33 25.01
N TYR A 22 17.12 17.63 25.48
CA TYR A 22 16.75 18.93 26.07
C TYR A 22 16.69 18.89 27.60
N SER A 23 17.21 17.82 28.24
CA SER A 23 17.35 17.77 29.70
C SER A 23 18.56 18.57 30.11
N ASP A 24 18.41 19.36 31.18
CA ASP A 24 19.52 20.15 31.78
C ASP A 24 20.52 19.26 32.56
N THR A 25 20.36 17.92 32.47
CA THR A 25 21.25 16.98 33.16
C THR A 25 22.28 16.41 32.17
N GLY A 26 23.55 16.55 32.55
CA GLY A 26 24.69 16.01 31.79
C GLY A 26 25.56 17.08 31.13
N THR A 27 26.63 16.65 30.50
CA THR A 27 27.57 17.51 29.78
C THR A 27 27.42 17.31 28.29
N VAL A 28 27.21 18.36 27.53
CA VAL A 28 27.15 18.32 26.06
C VAL A 28 28.52 18.60 25.49
N THR A 29 29.04 17.71 24.64
CA THR A 29 30.32 17.93 23.96
C THR A 29 30.08 18.00 22.44
N VAL A 30 30.50 19.12 21.83
CA VAL A 30 30.40 19.33 20.38
C VAL A 30 31.83 19.56 19.85
N ASN A 31 32.25 18.74 18.88
CA ASN A 31 33.59 18.77 18.30
C ASN A 31 34.75 18.70 19.34
N GLY A 32 34.52 18.03 20.47
CA GLY A 32 35.50 17.85 21.54
C GLY A 32 35.51 19.00 22.57
N GLU A 33 34.71 20.01 22.41
CA GLU A 33 34.53 21.11 23.38
C GLU A 33 33.26 20.93 24.20
N ILE A 34 33.33 21.26 25.49
CA ILE A 34 32.17 21.28 26.40
C ILE A 34 31.37 22.53 26.09
N VAL A 35 30.11 22.32 25.67
CA VAL A 35 29.17 23.41 25.33
C VAL A 35 28.11 23.49 26.42
N SER A 36 27.69 24.71 26.74
CA SER A 36 26.57 24.90 27.67
C SER A 36 25.25 24.41 27.09
N HIS A 37 24.31 24.00 27.94
CA HIS A 37 22.98 23.56 27.48
C HIS A 37 22.25 24.68 26.70
N GLU A 38 22.40 25.92 27.12
CA GLU A 38 21.80 27.09 26.44
C GLU A 38 22.34 27.23 25.01
N GLU A 39 23.66 27.14 24.84
CA GLU A 39 24.30 27.22 23.52
C GLU A 39 23.90 26.04 22.64
N PHE A 40 23.87 24.82 23.20
CA PHE A 40 23.40 23.63 22.46
C PHE A 40 21.93 23.75 22.01
N HIS A 41 21.06 24.22 22.91
CA HIS A 41 19.65 24.49 22.59
C HIS A 41 19.46 25.60 21.56
N ALA A 42 20.40 26.54 21.46
CA ALA A 42 20.38 27.60 20.46
C ALA A 42 20.77 27.08 19.06
N MET A 43 21.53 25.98 18.97
CA MET A 43 22.01 25.44 17.70
C MET A 43 20.85 25.01 16.79
N LEU A 44 20.94 25.37 15.51
CA LEU A 44 19.95 25.04 14.49
C LEU A 44 19.96 23.55 14.13
N LEU A 45 21.15 22.95 14.04
CA LEU A 45 21.34 21.56 13.62
C LEU A 45 20.59 20.51 14.47
N PRO A 46 20.70 20.50 15.81
CA PRO A 46 19.93 19.58 16.65
C PRO A 46 18.42 19.75 16.47
N LYS A 47 17.93 20.99 16.34
CA LYS A 47 16.51 21.30 16.13
C LYS A 47 16.01 20.73 14.80
N LEU A 48 16.77 20.95 13.72
CA LEU A 48 16.44 20.41 12.40
C LEU A 48 16.44 18.89 12.42
N PHE A 49 17.43 18.27 13.03
CA PHE A 49 17.52 16.81 13.13
C PHE A 49 16.28 16.23 13.85
N ILE A 50 15.98 16.74 15.04
CA ILE A 50 14.80 16.31 15.81
C ILE A 50 13.51 16.56 15.01
N GLY A 51 13.39 17.73 14.37
CA GLY A 51 12.23 18.08 13.54
C GLY A 51 11.99 17.10 12.39
N ILE A 52 13.04 16.68 11.68
CA ILE A 52 12.95 15.68 10.60
C ILE A 52 12.47 14.33 11.15
N PHE A 53 13.01 13.90 12.28
CA PHE A 53 12.61 12.61 12.89
C PHE A 53 11.15 12.62 13.37
N TRP A 54 10.66 13.73 13.91
CA TRP A 54 9.25 13.93 14.25
C TRP A 54 8.37 13.85 13.00
N LEU A 55 8.76 14.53 11.93
CA LEU A 55 8.03 14.55 10.67
C LEU A 55 7.90 13.13 10.07
N VAL A 56 8.98 12.36 10.07
CA VAL A 56 8.97 10.96 9.61
C VAL A 56 7.97 10.13 10.43
N GLY A 57 8.02 10.24 11.76
CA GLY A 57 7.10 9.52 12.65
C GLY A 57 5.64 9.88 12.40
N ILE A 58 5.34 11.16 12.23
CA ILE A 58 3.98 11.64 11.93
C ILE A 58 3.49 11.10 10.59
N ILE A 59 4.32 11.13 9.54
CA ILE A 59 3.95 10.63 8.22
C ILE A 59 3.56 9.15 8.30
N PHE A 60 4.38 8.32 8.95
CA PHE A 60 4.07 6.89 9.10
C PHE A 60 2.81 6.66 9.92
N PHE A 61 2.64 7.40 11.01
CA PHE A 61 1.48 7.26 11.88
C PHE A 61 0.18 7.63 11.17
N VAL A 62 0.16 8.79 10.51
CA VAL A 62 -1.00 9.26 9.75
C VAL A 62 -1.32 8.32 8.58
N SER A 63 -0.31 7.89 7.83
CA SER A 63 -0.49 6.93 6.73
C SER A 63 -1.09 5.61 7.24
N GLY A 64 -0.68 5.14 8.41
CA GLY A 64 -1.24 3.94 9.04
C GLY A 64 -2.71 4.11 9.46
N ILE A 65 -3.08 5.29 9.98
CA ILE A 65 -4.50 5.60 10.30
C ILE A 65 -5.34 5.62 9.03
N LEU A 66 -4.86 6.30 7.96
CA LEU A 66 -5.60 6.39 6.69
C LEU A 66 -5.84 5.00 6.08
N GLU A 67 -4.84 4.11 6.13
CA GLU A 67 -4.99 2.72 5.68
C GLU A 67 -6.07 1.96 6.47
N ILE A 68 -6.09 2.10 7.79
CA ILE A 68 -7.13 1.47 8.63
C ILE A 68 -8.52 2.04 8.33
N LEU A 69 -8.63 3.36 8.17
CA LEU A 69 -9.90 4.00 7.85
C LEU A 69 -10.41 3.60 6.46
N LYS A 70 -9.52 3.45 5.47
CA LYS A 70 -9.83 2.94 4.14
C LYS A 70 -10.45 1.55 4.25
N ASN A 71 -9.74 0.60 4.87
CA ASN A 71 -10.20 -0.78 5.03
C ASN A 71 -11.51 -0.87 5.82
N TYR A 72 -11.65 -0.08 6.88
CA TYR A 72 -12.89 0.00 7.66
C TYR A 72 -14.08 0.49 6.82
N LYS A 73 -13.87 1.52 5.98
CA LYS A 73 -14.93 2.04 5.10
C LYS A 73 -15.32 1.01 4.05
N THR A 74 -14.37 0.36 3.41
CA THR A 74 -14.63 -0.68 2.42
C THR A 74 -15.36 -1.87 3.06
N ASP A 75 -14.98 -2.27 4.27
CA ASP A 75 -15.65 -3.37 4.97
C ASP A 75 -17.08 -3.02 5.41
N LYS A 76 -17.31 -1.79 5.88
CA LYS A 76 -18.59 -1.36 6.43
C LYS A 76 -19.59 -0.88 5.39
N TYR A 77 -19.12 -0.17 4.37
CA TYR A 77 -19.95 0.50 3.36
C TYR A 77 -19.78 -0.07 1.96
N GLY A 78 -18.82 -0.99 1.77
CA GLY A 78 -18.58 -1.63 0.49
C GLY A 78 -19.74 -2.55 0.10
N GLU A 79 -20.12 -2.48 -1.16
CA GLU A 79 -21.05 -3.41 -1.77
C GLU A 79 -20.37 -4.74 -2.10
N PRO A 80 -21.08 -5.87 -2.05
CA PRO A 80 -20.56 -7.14 -2.52
C PRO A 80 -20.14 -7.02 -3.99
N CYS A 81 -19.01 -7.59 -4.35
CA CYS A 81 -18.50 -7.55 -5.71
C CYS A 81 -17.80 -8.85 -6.07
N TYR A 82 -17.72 -9.10 -7.38
CA TYR A 82 -16.89 -10.14 -7.95
C TYR A 82 -15.77 -9.51 -8.75
N GLY A 83 -14.58 -10.06 -8.62
CA GLY A 83 -13.43 -9.61 -9.38
C GLY A 83 -12.69 -10.76 -10.03
N ARG A 84 -11.85 -10.41 -11.02
CA ARG A 84 -10.91 -11.33 -11.64
C ARG A 84 -9.51 -10.75 -11.58
N ILE A 85 -8.55 -11.54 -11.12
CA ILE A 85 -7.15 -11.14 -11.05
C ILE A 85 -6.56 -11.13 -12.45
N ILE A 86 -6.15 -9.96 -12.91
CA ILE A 86 -5.57 -9.75 -14.23
C ILE A 86 -4.08 -10.07 -14.20
N ASP A 87 -3.39 -9.60 -13.17
CA ASP A 87 -1.97 -9.78 -13.02
C ASP A 87 -1.56 -9.75 -11.53
N VAL A 88 -0.49 -10.46 -11.19
CA VAL A 88 0.13 -10.44 -9.86
C VAL A 88 1.60 -10.08 -10.02
N PHE A 89 2.02 -9.02 -9.36
CA PHE A 89 3.36 -8.47 -9.52
C PHE A 89 3.97 -8.03 -8.18
N ASN A 90 5.28 -7.80 -8.19
CA ASN A 90 6.00 -7.29 -7.03
C ASN A 90 5.69 -5.79 -6.83
N SER A 91 5.24 -5.42 -5.64
CA SER A 91 4.95 -4.02 -5.27
C SER A 91 6.19 -3.12 -5.25
N GLY A 92 7.40 -3.71 -5.30
CA GLY A 92 8.66 -3.02 -5.05
C GLY A 92 9.02 -2.93 -3.56
N SER A 93 8.12 -3.33 -2.68
CA SER A 93 8.35 -3.38 -1.23
C SER A 93 8.84 -4.76 -0.79
N TYR A 94 9.76 -4.77 0.19
CA TYR A 94 10.31 -6.00 0.75
C TYR A 94 10.26 -5.96 2.27
N VAL A 95 9.86 -7.07 2.89
CA VAL A 95 9.90 -7.24 4.34
C VAL A 95 10.82 -8.41 4.65
N ASN A 96 11.96 -8.16 5.30
CA ASN A 96 12.99 -9.15 5.58
C ASN A 96 13.46 -9.93 4.33
N GLY A 97 13.60 -9.23 3.17
CA GLY A 97 13.99 -9.83 1.90
C GLY A 97 12.88 -10.58 1.15
N VAL A 98 11.67 -10.65 1.71
CA VAL A 98 10.51 -11.25 1.07
C VAL A 98 9.71 -10.17 0.34
N PRO A 99 9.43 -10.31 -0.97
CA PRO A 99 8.67 -9.33 -1.72
C PRO A 99 7.20 -9.30 -1.28
N GLU A 100 6.64 -8.11 -1.21
CA GLU A 100 5.22 -7.87 -1.11
C GLU A 100 4.61 -7.91 -2.51
N LEU A 101 3.51 -8.64 -2.67
CA LEU A 101 2.81 -8.78 -3.95
C LEU A 101 1.57 -7.90 -3.97
N LYS A 102 1.29 -7.37 -5.15
CA LYS A 102 0.06 -6.68 -5.52
C LYS A 102 -0.63 -7.40 -6.68
N ALA A 103 -1.92 -7.17 -6.81
CA ALA A 103 -2.68 -7.61 -7.97
C ALA A 103 -3.40 -6.43 -8.62
N ASN A 104 -3.45 -6.46 -9.94
CA ASN A 104 -4.45 -5.73 -10.71
C ASN A 104 -5.70 -6.60 -10.83
N ILE A 105 -6.84 -6.03 -10.49
CA ILE A 105 -8.11 -6.76 -10.41
C ILE A 105 -9.15 -6.00 -11.22
N ALA A 106 -9.82 -6.69 -12.14
CA ALA A 106 -11.04 -6.21 -12.75
C ALA A 106 -12.21 -6.56 -11.82
N VAL A 107 -12.96 -5.57 -11.39
CA VAL A 107 -14.06 -5.70 -10.43
C VAL A 107 -15.36 -5.32 -11.10
N TYR A 108 -16.34 -6.23 -11.10
CA TYR A 108 -17.69 -5.90 -11.53
C TYR A 108 -18.46 -5.25 -10.37
N VAL A 109 -18.93 -4.04 -10.60
CA VAL A 109 -19.64 -3.22 -9.62
C VAL A 109 -21.14 -3.29 -9.93
N GLU A 110 -21.93 -3.96 -9.09
CA GLU A 110 -23.37 -4.19 -9.34
C GLU A 110 -24.17 -2.89 -9.41
N SER A 111 -23.86 -1.92 -8.58
CA SER A 111 -24.58 -0.65 -8.51
C SER A 111 -24.50 0.19 -9.80
N THR A 112 -23.39 0.10 -10.51
CA THR A 112 -23.15 0.79 -11.78
C THR A 112 -23.35 -0.10 -13.01
N GLY A 113 -23.28 -1.42 -12.84
CA GLY A 113 -23.26 -2.39 -13.94
C GLY A 113 -22.00 -2.30 -14.80
N THR A 114 -20.91 -1.79 -14.26
CA THR A 114 -19.64 -1.58 -14.97
C THR A 114 -18.50 -2.35 -14.33
N VAL A 115 -17.47 -2.62 -15.12
CA VAL A 115 -16.22 -3.17 -14.60
C VAL A 115 -15.24 -2.01 -14.33
N GLU A 116 -14.65 -2.02 -13.15
CA GLU A 116 -13.62 -1.09 -12.75
C GLU A 116 -12.30 -1.81 -12.48
N TYR A 117 -11.18 -1.13 -12.70
CA TYR A 117 -9.85 -1.66 -12.43
C TYR A 117 -9.34 -1.10 -11.10
N THR A 118 -8.85 -1.97 -10.26
CA THR A 118 -8.25 -1.58 -8.98
C THR A 118 -6.99 -2.37 -8.70
N GLU A 119 -6.13 -1.81 -7.85
CA GLU A 119 -4.89 -2.41 -7.41
C GLU A 119 -4.98 -2.73 -5.92
N GLU A 120 -4.71 -3.96 -5.53
CA GLU A 120 -4.79 -4.40 -4.15
C GLU A 120 -3.50 -5.10 -3.70
N ILE A 121 -3.11 -4.88 -2.45
CA ILE A 121 -1.97 -5.53 -1.82
C ILE A 121 -2.41 -6.91 -1.32
N LEU A 122 -1.84 -7.96 -1.92
CA LEU A 122 -2.13 -9.34 -1.54
C LEU A 122 -1.33 -9.79 -0.30
N GLY A 123 -0.19 -9.16 -0.03
CA GLY A 123 0.70 -9.48 1.07
C GLY A 123 2.04 -10.06 0.65
N LEU A 124 2.73 -10.75 1.57
CA LEU A 124 4.06 -11.30 1.31
C LEU A 124 3.99 -12.57 0.45
N ALA A 125 4.85 -12.68 -0.56
CA ALA A 125 4.86 -13.74 -1.56
C ALA A 125 4.63 -15.17 -1.05
N PRO A 126 5.24 -15.65 0.04
CA PRO A 126 5.01 -17.01 0.53
C PRO A 126 3.60 -17.27 1.07
N LYS A 127 2.83 -16.22 1.35
CA LYS A 127 1.46 -16.31 1.90
C LYS A 127 0.39 -16.07 0.87
N VAL A 128 0.76 -15.53 -0.29
CA VAL A 128 -0.19 -15.23 -1.37
C VAL A 128 -0.53 -16.53 -2.12
N ARG A 129 -1.81 -16.82 -2.21
CA ARG A 129 -2.34 -17.99 -2.92
C ARG A 129 -2.95 -17.64 -4.26
N TYR A 130 -3.20 -16.37 -4.49
CA TYR A 130 -3.85 -15.86 -5.69
C TYR A 130 -2.93 -15.86 -6.90
N SER A 131 -3.48 -16.21 -8.05
CA SER A 131 -2.80 -16.26 -9.34
C SER A 131 -3.57 -15.46 -10.39
N LYS A 132 -2.89 -15.14 -11.49
CA LYS A 132 -3.54 -14.54 -12.66
C LYS A 132 -4.67 -15.43 -13.18
N GLY A 133 -5.84 -14.85 -13.36
CA GLY A 133 -7.04 -15.53 -13.85
C GLY A 133 -7.99 -16.00 -12.76
N ASP A 134 -7.57 -16.01 -11.49
CA ASP A 134 -8.42 -16.40 -10.38
C ASP A 134 -9.56 -15.41 -10.19
N TYR A 135 -10.73 -15.94 -9.85
CA TYR A 135 -11.87 -15.15 -9.45
C TYR A 135 -11.88 -14.95 -7.94
N VAL A 136 -12.28 -13.75 -7.53
CA VAL A 136 -12.37 -13.35 -6.13
C VAL A 136 -13.73 -12.74 -5.83
N GLU A 137 -14.21 -12.97 -4.63
CA GLU A 137 -15.32 -12.20 -4.06
C GLU A 137 -14.79 -11.22 -3.03
N GLY A 138 -15.43 -10.08 -2.92
CA GLY A 138 -15.01 -9.04 -2.00
C GLY A 138 -16.06 -7.99 -1.75
N LYS A 139 -15.62 -6.89 -1.16
CA LYS A 139 -16.39 -5.68 -1.02
C LYS A 139 -15.69 -4.55 -1.73
N TYR A 140 -16.44 -3.79 -2.52
CA TYR A 140 -15.95 -2.65 -3.28
C TYR A 140 -16.50 -1.34 -2.73
N TYR A 141 -15.65 -0.36 -2.54
CA TYR A 141 -16.01 0.97 -2.10
C TYR A 141 -15.06 2.03 -2.70
N ASN A 142 -15.62 2.85 -3.58
CA ASN A 142 -14.95 4.07 -4.05
C ASN A 142 -13.54 3.87 -4.66
N GLY A 143 -13.38 2.85 -5.49
CA GLY A 143 -12.10 2.51 -6.14
C GLY A 143 -11.24 1.48 -5.38
N ASP A 144 -11.68 1.07 -4.19
CA ASP A 144 -10.95 0.13 -3.35
C ASP A 144 -11.71 -1.19 -3.17
N ILE A 145 -11.02 -2.30 -3.27
CA ILE A 145 -11.56 -3.63 -2.99
C ILE A 145 -10.97 -4.19 -1.70
N ASN A 146 -11.80 -4.90 -0.94
CA ASN A 146 -11.35 -5.79 0.14
C ASN A 146 -11.70 -7.22 -0.26
N ILE A 147 -10.70 -8.02 -0.66
CA ILE A 147 -10.88 -9.41 -1.05
C ILE A 147 -11.22 -10.23 0.19
N ILE A 148 -12.33 -10.96 0.13
CA ILE A 148 -12.78 -11.85 1.20
C ILE A 148 -12.26 -13.26 0.94
N SER A 149 -12.46 -13.79 -0.28
CA SER A 149 -12.03 -15.13 -0.64
C SER A 149 -11.82 -15.29 -2.14
N GLU A 150 -11.05 -16.30 -2.50
CA GLU A 150 -11.04 -16.88 -3.83
C GLU A 150 -12.34 -17.65 -4.06
N ILE A 151 -12.91 -17.55 -5.25
CA ILE A 151 -14.15 -18.22 -5.65
C ILE A 151 -13.96 -18.94 -6.97
N SER A 152 -14.59 -20.11 -7.11
CA SER A 152 -14.55 -20.81 -8.38
C SER A 152 -15.42 -20.11 -9.43
N GLU A 153 -14.96 -20.05 -10.68
CA GLU A 153 -15.66 -19.39 -11.79
C GLU A 153 -17.13 -19.81 -11.94
N ASN A 154 -17.42 -21.09 -11.71
CA ASN A 154 -18.77 -21.64 -11.81
C ASN A 154 -19.75 -21.12 -10.73
N LEU A 155 -19.25 -20.48 -9.69
CA LEU A 155 -20.04 -19.83 -8.63
C LEU A 155 -20.28 -18.34 -8.92
N VAL A 156 -19.54 -17.75 -9.86
CA VAL A 156 -19.74 -16.37 -10.30
C VAL A 156 -20.91 -16.36 -11.32
N PRO A 157 -21.85 -15.42 -11.23
CA PRO A 157 -22.92 -15.28 -12.20
C PRO A 157 -22.37 -15.17 -13.64
N SER A 158 -22.94 -15.92 -14.58
CA SER A 158 -22.42 -16.05 -15.95
C SER A 158 -22.31 -14.71 -16.70
N TYR A 159 -23.22 -13.78 -16.43
CA TYR A 159 -23.17 -12.44 -17.02
C TYR A 159 -21.96 -11.64 -16.53
N ILE A 160 -21.59 -11.78 -15.24
CA ILE A 160 -20.39 -11.14 -14.68
C ILE A 160 -19.13 -11.75 -15.27
N VAL A 161 -19.07 -13.08 -15.39
CA VAL A 161 -17.95 -13.78 -16.05
C VAL A 161 -17.76 -13.27 -17.48
N SER A 162 -18.87 -13.06 -18.20
CA SER A 162 -18.83 -12.52 -19.58
C SER A 162 -18.22 -11.13 -19.64
N GLU A 163 -18.70 -10.21 -18.78
CA GLU A 163 -18.20 -8.83 -18.67
C GLU A 163 -16.73 -8.78 -18.29
N LEU A 164 -16.32 -9.53 -17.25
CA LEU A 164 -14.93 -9.58 -16.80
C LEU A 164 -14.00 -10.17 -17.85
N ASN A 165 -14.49 -11.09 -18.71
CA ASN A 165 -13.70 -11.71 -19.76
C ASN A 165 -13.60 -10.85 -21.02
N GLU A 166 -14.63 -10.07 -21.35
CA GLU A 166 -14.65 -9.22 -22.54
C GLU A 166 -13.61 -8.10 -22.43
N LEU A 167 -13.56 -7.43 -21.28
CA LEU A 167 -12.61 -6.35 -21.04
C LEU A 167 -11.14 -6.82 -21.01
N ILE A 168 -10.87 -8.02 -20.51
CA ILE A 168 -9.51 -8.58 -20.52
C ILE A 168 -9.04 -8.87 -21.96
N LYS A 169 -9.95 -9.18 -22.88
CA LYS A 169 -9.58 -9.36 -24.28
C LYS A 169 -9.19 -8.04 -24.94
N ASP A 170 -9.87 -6.95 -24.64
CA ASP A 170 -9.55 -5.63 -25.18
C ASP A 170 -8.20 -5.12 -24.66
N ASP A 171 -7.88 -5.29 -23.37
CA ASP A 171 -6.56 -4.97 -22.80
C ASP A 171 -5.41 -5.81 -23.38
N LEU A 172 -5.67 -7.05 -23.81
CA LEU A 172 -4.67 -7.90 -24.46
C LEU A 172 -4.40 -7.49 -25.91
N ILE A 173 -5.33 -6.78 -26.56
CA ILE A 173 -5.17 -6.30 -27.95
C ILE A 173 -4.34 -5.00 -27.98
N GLU A 174 -4.39 -4.17 -26.96
CA GLU A 174 -3.62 -2.91 -26.91
C GLU A 174 -2.11 -3.09 -26.67
N ASP A 175 -1.65 -4.25 -26.23
CA ASP A 175 -0.21 -4.52 -26.03
C ASP A 175 0.53 -4.96 -27.32
N THR A 176 -0.16 -4.93 -28.46
CA THR A 176 0.44 -5.24 -29.78
C THR A 176 0.77 -3.96 -30.53
N ILE A 177 2.05 -3.62 -30.64
CA ILE A 177 2.51 -2.47 -31.43
C ILE A 177 3.00 -2.99 -32.79
N ILE A 178 2.45 -2.49 -33.88
CA ILE A 178 2.92 -2.75 -35.23
C ILE A 178 3.92 -1.64 -35.63
N ILE A 179 5.19 -1.98 -35.78
CA ILE A 179 6.24 -1.09 -36.30
C ILE A 179 6.73 -1.67 -37.62
N ASP A 180 6.63 -0.90 -38.70
CA ASP A 180 7.06 -1.29 -40.06
C ASP A 180 6.47 -2.62 -40.56
N GLY A 181 5.22 -2.93 -40.16
CA GLY A 181 4.55 -4.18 -40.55
C GLY A 181 4.97 -5.41 -39.73
N VAL A 182 5.77 -5.24 -38.69
CA VAL A 182 6.15 -6.28 -37.74
C VAL A 182 5.39 -6.10 -36.45
N GLU A 183 4.72 -7.17 -36.05
CA GLU A 183 3.93 -7.21 -34.81
C GLU A 183 4.83 -7.47 -33.60
N TYR A 184 4.93 -6.49 -32.71
CA TYR A 184 5.65 -6.61 -31.44
C TYR A 184 4.66 -6.83 -30.31
N VAL A 185 4.62 -8.04 -29.78
CA VAL A 185 3.89 -8.35 -28.58
C VAL A 185 4.76 -7.97 -27.38
N ARG A 186 4.29 -7.02 -26.58
CA ARG A 186 4.98 -6.63 -25.36
C ARG A 186 4.90 -7.79 -24.37
N LYS A 187 5.99 -8.54 -24.20
CA LYS A 187 6.12 -9.45 -23.06
C LYS A 187 6.37 -8.60 -21.82
N LYS A 188 5.36 -8.53 -20.96
CA LYS A 188 5.54 -8.02 -19.59
C LYS A 188 6.36 -8.99 -18.77
#